data_8dcdb1b2a063cbcedf0c97edfb0e4bc6
#
_entry.id   8dcdb1b2a063cbcedf0c97edfb0e4bc6
#
_cell.length_a   1.000
_cell.length_b   1.000
_cell.length_c   1.000
_cell.angle_alpha   90.00
_cell.angle_beta   90.00
_cell.angle_gamma   90.00
#
_symmetry.space_group_name_H-M   'P 1'
#
loop_
_entity.id
_entity.type
_entity.pdbx_description
1 polymer ?
#
loop_
_entity_poly.entity_id
_entity_poly.type
_entity_poly.pdbx_seq_one_letter_code
_entity_poly.pdbx_strand_id
1 'polypeptide(L)'
;LESKVDKGRGNVATVLVRRGTLRAGDALICGTTWARVRQLMKPDGSATKAVLPGFPVQVAGWKELPAAGDEFLGAPDEAACKRAVENRKRAQEQAALLQDAEQIDERRRLLVEAEEQKERAAFEERQRLRELQKKESEGKLDEAALAEALKAQRKEQPGAESEAAESSRKELLLILKGDFSGTVEALSGAVSGIGNAQAGVRIVSQSVGDPTEGDVQTAHAVGGQILGFNVKAAKGVQTTAARLQPRVKVHCDNVIYRLMEYVSTEVAALLPPRQELRVQGEAQ
;
A
#
# COMPACT_ATOMS: atom_id res chain seq x y z
N LEU A 1 -6.42 5.86 -21.55
CA LEU A 1 -7.53 6.36 -20.70
C LEU A 1 -7.85 5.37 -19.58
N GLU A 2 -8.18 4.12 -19.94
CA GLU A 2 -8.57 3.06 -19.01
C GLU A 2 -8.03 1.71 -19.45
N SER A 3 -7.80 0.82 -18.52
CA SER A 3 -7.40 -0.55 -18.80
C SER A 3 -8.21 -1.54 -17.96
N LYS A 4 -8.59 -2.66 -18.60
CA LYS A 4 -9.40 -3.71 -17.98
C LYS A 4 -9.05 -5.09 -18.52
N VAL A 5 -9.42 -6.12 -17.79
CA VAL A 5 -9.37 -7.51 -18.24
C VAL A 5 -10.75 -7.92 -18.75
N ASP A 6 -10.83 -8.24 -20.02
CA ASP A 6 -12.07 -8.76 -20.67
C ASP A 6 -12.00 -10.28 -20.77
N LYS A 7 -13.07 -10.99 -20.34
CA LYS A 7 -13.12 -12.46 -20.30
C LYS A 7 -12.95 -13.16 -21.66
N GLY A 8 -13.28 -12.44 -22.76
CA GLY A 8 -13.16 -13.01 -24.11
C GLY A 8 -11.94 -12.53 -24.89
N ARG A 9 -11.41 -11.36 -24.56
CA ARG A 9 -10.37 -10.66 -25.34
C ARG A 9 -9.07 -10.48 -24.57
N GLY A 10 -9.05 -10.81 -23.28
CA GLY A 10 -7.90 -10.63 -22.40
C GLY A 10 -7.70 -9.17 -22.02
N ASN A 11 -6.45 -8.74 -21.97
CA ASN A 11 -6.10 -7.37 -21.58
C ASN A 11 -6.52 -6.39 -22.69
N VAL A 12 -7.36 -5.42 -22.33
CA VAL A 12 -7.91 -4.39 -23.19
C VAL A 12 -7.63 -3.02 -22.58
N ALA A 13 -7.16 -2.08 -23.38
CA ALA A 13 -7.01 -0.70 -22.95
C ALA A 13 -7.74 0.26 -23.92
N THR A 14 -8.40 1.26 -23.37
CA THR A 14 -8.98 2.38 -24.12
C THR A 14 -7.93 3.45 -24.33
N VAL A 15 -7.55 3.70 -25.56
CA VAL A 15 -6.52 4.68 -25.94
C VAL A 15 -7.11 5.79 -26.81
N LEU A 16 -6.58 6.99 -26.69
CA LEU A 16 -6.92 8.12 -27.55
C LEU A 16 -5.77 8.35 -28.54
N VAL A 17 -6.06 8.16 -29.84
CA VAL A 17 -5.05 8.40 -30.88
C VAL A 17 -4.84 9.91 -31.03
N ARG A 18 -3.64 10.40 -30.79
CA ARG A 18 -3.29 11.84 -30.91
C ARG A 18 -2.64 12.16 -32.25
N ARG A 19 -1.81 11.27 -32.78
CA ARG A 19 -1.07 11.45 -34.05
C ARG A 19 -0.97 10.13 -34.79
N GLY A 20 -0.99 10.19 -36.11
CA GLY A 20 -0.88 9.00 -36.97
C GLY A 20 -2.19 8.24 -37.08
N THR A 21 -2.13 7.06 -37.70
CA THR A 21 -3.25 6.15 -37.87
C THR A 21 -2.92 4.83 -37.21
N LEU A 22 -3.74 4.40 -36.27
CA LEU A 22 -3.60 3.12 -35.59
C LEU A 22 -4.35 2.03 -36.39
N ARG A 23 -3.67 0.93 -36.68
CA ARG A 23 -4.23 -0.20 -37.45
C ARG A 23 -4.13 -1.51 -36.68
N ALA A 24 -5.00 -2.44 -37.02
CA ALA A 24 -4.88 -3.81 -36.55
C ALA A 24 -3.58 -4.43 -37.10
N GLY A 25 -2.81 -5.10 -36.23
CA GLY A 25 -1.48 -5.64 -36.53
C GLY A 25 -0.31 -4.76 -36.09
N ASP A 26 -0.53 -3.48 -35.80
CA ASP A 26 0.52 -2.58 -35.33
C ASP A 26 1.11 -3.03 -33.99
N ALA A 27 2.40 -2.74 -33.78
CA ALA A 27 3.08 -2.95 -32.53
C ALA A 27 3.11 -1.64 -31.72
N LEU A 28 2.73 -1.71 -30.46
CA LEU A 28 2.61 -0.57 -29.55
C LEU A 28 3.44 -0.78 -28.30
N ILE A 29 4.04 0.29 -27.79
CA ILE A 29 4.71 0.34 -26.50
C ILE A 29 3.97 1.33 -25.61
N CYS A 30 3.70 0.96 -24.37
CA CYS A 30 3.10 1.83 -23.37
C CYS A 30 3.75 1.58 -22.02
N GLY A 31 4.38 2.60 -21.43
CA GLY A 31 5.11 2.40 -20.17
C GLY A 31 6.09 1.23 -20.22
N THR A 32 5.88 0.26 -19.34
CA THR A 32 6.66 -0.98 -19.22
C THR A 32 6.00 -2.20 -19.88
N THR A 33 4.94 -1.98 -20.69
CA THR A 33 4.24 -3.04 -21.42
C THR A 33 4.20 -2.76 -22.92
N TRP A 34 3.81 -3.76 -23.67
CA TRP A 34 3.65 -3.65 -25.11
C TRP A 34 2.44 -4.46 -25.59
N ALA A 35 1.95 -4.10 -26.75
CA ALA A 35 0.85 -4.78 -27.41
C ALA A 35 1.17 -5.07 -28.87
N ARG A 36 0.66 -6.19 -29.37
CA ARG A 36 0.37 -6.34 -30.79
C ARG A 36 -1.14 -6.18 -30.97
N VAL A 37 -1.55 -5.16 -31.68
CA VAL A 37 -2.97 -4.84 -31.88
C VAL A 37 -3.66 -6.00 -32.56
N ARG A 38 -4.46 -6.77 -31.82
CA ARG A 38 -5.25 -7.88 -32.39
C ARG A 38 -6.57 -7.39 -32.92
N GLN A 39 -7.22 -6.48 -32.21
CA GLN A 39 -8.52 -5.95 -32.53
C GLN A 39 -8.64 -4.52 -32.05
N LEU A 40 -9.28 -3.68 -32.87
CA LEU A 40 -9.67 -2.32 -32.54
C LEU A 40 -11.18 -2.24 -32.46
N MET A 41 -11.70 -1.64 -31.40
CA MET A 41 -13.15 -1.47 -31.23
C MET A 41 -13.44 -0.03 -30.85
N LYS A 42 -14.45 0.51 -31.54
CA LYS A 42 -14.98 1.83 -31.22
C LYS A 42 -15.80 1.78 -29.91
N PRO A 43 -16.08 2.95 -29.30
CA PRO A 43 -16.93 3.01 -28.10
C PRO A 43 -18.34 2.43 -28.30
N ASP A 44 -18.84 2.41 -29.55
CA ASP A 44 -20.12 1.81 -29.94
C ASP A 44 -20.09 0.26 -29.96
N GLY A 45 -18.94 -0.36 -29.71
CA GLY A 45 -18.75 -1.81 -29.74
C GLY A 45 -18.46 -2.36 -31.15
N SER A 46 -18.43 -1.55 -32.17
CA SER A 46 -18.12 -2.00 -33.54
C SER A 46 -16.62 -2.20 -33.73
N ALA A 47 -16.23 -3.28 -34.43
CA ALA A 47 -14.87 -3.51 -34.83
C ALA A 47 -14.43 -2.59 -35.95
N THR A 48 -13.19 -2.09 -35.91
CA THR A 48 -12.60 -1.27 -36.97
C THR A 48 -11.21 -1.77 -37.33
N LYS A 49 -10.80 -1.52 -38.59
CA LYS A 49 -9.44 -1.90 -39.05
C LYS A 49 -8.42 -0.79 -38.83
N ALA A 50 -8.87 0.45 -38.75
CA ALA A 50 -8.00 1.62 -38.56
C ALA A 50 -8.75 2.72 -37.82
N VAL A 51 -7.98 3.52 -37.08
CA VAL A 51 -8.46 4.66 -36.27
C VAL A 51 -7.60 5.87 -36.57
N LEU A 52 -8.25 6.99 -36.84
CA LEU A 52 -7.63 8.30 -37.11
C LEU A 52 -7.40 9.08 -35.81
N PRO A 53 -6.58 10.12 -35.83
CA PRO A 53 -6.37 11.01 -34.69
C PRO A 53 -7.69 11.64 -34.19
N GLY A 54 -7.75 11.85 -32.88
CA GLY A 54 -8.90 12.47 -32.21
C GLY A 54 -9.99 11.48 -31.75
N PHE A 55 -9.88 10.20 -32.11
CA PHE A 55 -10.88 9.19 -31.75
C PHE A 55 -10.38 8.24 -30.66
N PRO A 56 -11.20 7.97 -29.61
CA PRO A 56 -10.93 6.92 -28.64
C PRO A 56 -11.21 5.55 -29.27
N VAL A 57 -10.40 4.56 -28.87
CA VAL A 57 -10.54 3.18 -29.33
C VAL A 57 -10.09 2.20 -28.26
N GLN A 58 -10.79 1.09 -28.15
CA GLN A 58 -10.35 -0.04 -27.33
C GLN A 58 -9.40 -0.93 -28.13
N VAL A 59 -8.23 -1.14 -27.57
CA VAL A 59 -7.16 -1.96 -28.15
C VAL A 59 -7.05 -3.26 -27.37
N ALA A 60 -7.24 -4.39 -28.05
CA ALA A 60 -6.99 -5.72 -27.49
C ALA A 60 -5.65 -6.26 -27.98
N GLY A 61 -4.95 -7.02 -27.14
CA GLY A 61 -3.68 -7.64 -27.47
C GLY A 61 -2.50 -7.17 -26.62
N TRP A 62 -2.75 -6.50 -25.53
CA TRP A 62 -1.75 -6.13 -24.53
C TRP A 62 -1.22 -7.35 -23.80
N LYS A 63 0.08 -7.38 -23.52
CA LYS A 63 0.70 -8.44 -22.69
C LYS A 63 0.38 -8.27 -21.22
N GLU A 64 0.54 -7.07 -20.73
CA GLU A 64 0.18 -6.64 -19.39
C GLU A 64 -0.75 -5.42 -19.51
N LEU A 65 -1.51 -5.11 -18.50
CA LEU A 65 -2.35 -3.91 -18.50
C LEU A 65 -1.48 -2.65 -18.42
N PRO A 66 -1.62 -1.70 -19.35
CA PRO A 66 -0.94 -0.42 -19.26
C PRO A 66 -1.54 0.42 -18.13
N ALA A 67 -0.73 1.29 -17.52
CA ALA A 67 -1.22 2.24 -16.55
C ALA A 67 -2.09 3.33 -17.24
N ALA A 68 -3.09 3.82 -16.50
CA ALA A 68 -3.88 4.95 -16.99
C ALA A 68 -3.01 6.22 -17.02
N GLY A 69 -3.13 7.00 -18.06
CA GLY A 69 -2.29 8.20 -18.25
C GLY A 69 -1.02 8.00 -19.05
N ASP A 70 -0.56 6.76 -19.21
CA ASP A 70 0.65 6.46 -19.98
C ASP A 70 0.49 6.81 -21.47
N GLU A 71 1.56 7.29 -22.08
CA GLU A 71 1.62 7.51 -23.52
C GLU A 71 1.97 6.20 -24.23
N PHE A 72 1.24 5.93 -25.33
CA PHE A 72 1.57 4.83 -26.23
C PHE A 72 2.26 5.31 -27.49
N LEU A 73 3.21 4.54 -27.94
CA LEU A 73 4.03 4.80 -29.14
C LEU A 73 3.93 3.61 -30.10
N GLY A 74 3.78 3.91 -31.38
CA GLY A 74 3.89 2.90 -32.43
C GLY A 74 5.37 2.49 -32.63
N ALA A 75 5.61 1.19 -32.77
CA ALA A 75 6.92 0.64 -33.07
C ALA A 75 6.90 -0.08 -34.43
N PRO A 76 8.05 -0.18 -35.11
CA PRO A 76 8.13 -0.83 -36.41
C PRO A 76 7.84 -2.35 -36.32
N ASP A 77 8.26 -2.98 -35.25
CA ASP A 77 8.10 -4.41 -35.05
C ASP A 77 7.99 -4.81 -33.58
N GLU A 78 7.60 -6.05 -33.33
CA GLU A 78 7.48 -6.63 -32.00
C GLU A 78 8.82 -6.76 -31.26
N ALA A 79 9.92 -6.98 -32.00
CA ALA A 79 11.26 -7.13 -31.42
C ALA A 79 11.76 -5.78 -30.86
N ALA A 80 11.44 -4.68 -31.56
CA ALA A 80 11.73 -3.33 -31.05
C ALA A 80 10.93 -3.03 -29.79
N CYS A 81 9.64 -3.44 -29.72
CA CYS A 81 8.81 -3.29 -28.52
C CYS A 81 9.43 -4.02 -27.32
N LYS A 82 9.80 -5.30 -27.49
CA LYS A 82 10.37 -6.11 -26.41
C LYS A 82 11.66 -5.51 -25.86
N ARG A 83 12.58 -5.10 -26.74
CA ARG A 83 13.85 -4.45 -26.35
C ARG A 83 13.61 -3.14 -25.59
N ALA A 84 12.69 -2.31 -26.08
CA ALA A 84 12.39 -1.03 -25.43
C ALA A 84 11.76 -1.23 -24.06
N VAL A 85 10.82 -2.17 -23.92
CA VAL A 85 10.18 -2.52 -22.65
C VAL A 85 11.20 -3.10 -21.66
N GLU A 86 12.09 -4.00 -22.12
CA GLU A 86 13.13 -4.57 -21.27
C GLU A 86 14.08 -3.50 -20.73
N ASN A 87 14.51 -2.57 -21.59
CA ASN A 87 15.35 -1.45 -21.16
C ASN A 87 14.65 -0.55 -20.15
N ARG A 88 13.34 -0.27 -20.34
CA ARG A 88 12.55 0.53 -19.38
C ARG A 88 12.38 -0.18 -18.04
N LYS A 89 12.08 -1.49 -18.06
CA LYS A 89 11.99 -2.30 -16.83
C LYS A 89 13.32 -2.29 -16.08
N ARG A 90 14.45 -2.51 -16.75
CA ARG A 90 15.79 -2.41 -16.13
C ARG A 90 16.06 -1.05 -15.51
N ALA A 91 15.74 0.03 -16.24
CA ALA A 91 15.94 1.38 -15.73
C ALA A 91 15.07 1.64 -14.49
N GLN A 92 13.83 1.17 -14.49
CA GLN A 92 12.92 1.28 -13.34
C GLN A 92 13.41 0.47 -12.15
N GLU A 93 13.86 -0.76 -12.36
CA GLU A 93 14.43 -1.61 -11.30
C GLU A 93 15.69 -0.98 -10.69
N GLN A 94 16.58 -0.42 -11.53
CA GLN A 94 17.76 0.29 -11.03
C GLN A 94 17.39 1.54 -10.23
N ALA A 95 16.42 2.32 -10.71
CA ALA A 95 15.94 3.50 -9.98
C ALA A 95 15.30 3.12 -8.63
N ALA A 96 14.51 2.05 -8.60
CA ALA A 96 13.92 1.54 -7.36
C ALA A 96 15.01 1.08 -6.36
N LEU A 97 16.00 0.32 -6.82
CA LEU A 97 17.12 -0.12 -5.97
C LEU A 97 17.92 1.06 -5.39
N LEU A 98 18.13 2.13 -6.18
CA LEU A 98 18.80 3.34 -5.69
C LEU A 98 17.98 4.05 -4.63
N GLN A 99 16.67 4.20 -4.85
CA GLN A 99 15.76 4.79 -3.86
C GLN A 99 15.71 3.99 -2.57
N ASP A 100 15.64 2.66 -2.66
CA ASP A 100 15.66 1.77 -1.49
C ASP A 100 16.98 1.91 -0.73
N ALA A 101 18.12 1.98 -1.43
CA ALA A 101 19.43 2.18 -0.80
C ALA A 101 19.51 3.55 -0.09
N GLU A 102 19.03 4.62 -0.72
CA GLU A 102 18.97 5.95 -0.12
C GLU A 102 18.10 5.98 1.15
N GLN A 103 16.93 5.32 1.12
CA GLN A 103 16.04 5.22 2.29
C GLN A 103 16.69 4.44 3.44
N ILE A 104 17.40 3.34 3.12
CA ILE A 104 18.13 2.56 4.12
C ILE A 104 19.24 3.39 4.75
N ASP A 105 20.02 4.12 3.96
CA ASP A 105 21.09 4.99 4.45
C ASP A 105 20.56 6.14 5.30
N GLU A 106 19.46 6.76 4.88
CA GLU A 106 18.81 7.82 5.67
C GLU A 106 18.31 7.28 7.02
N ARG A 107 17.62 6.15 7.00
CA ARG A 107 17.15 5.49 8.22
C ARG A 107 18.30 5.11 9.16
N ARG A 108 19.42 4.63 8.60
CA ARG A 108 20.61 4.31 9.37
C ARG A 108 21.25 5.56 10.02
N ARG A 109 21.32 6.67 9.27
CA ARG A 109 21.81 7.95 9.82
C ARG A 109 20.95 8.44 10.97
N LEU A 110 19.61 8.42 10.82
CA LEU A 110 18.69 8.80 11.89
C LEU A 110 18.83 7.94 13.14
N LEU A 111 19.04 6.63 12.98
CA LEU A 111 19.29 5.72 14.10
C LEU A 111 20.60 6.06 14.83
N VAL A 112 21.69 6.28 14.07
CA VAL A 112 22.99 6.66 14.66
C VAL A 112 22.91 7.99 15.40
N GLU A 113 22.26 8.99 14.79
CA GLU A 113 22.06 10.30 15.44
C GLU A 113 21.22 10.18 16.73
N ALA A 114 20.18 9.34 16.71
CA ALA A 114 19.36 9.09 17.90
C ALA A 114 20.15 8.37 19.01
N GLU A 115 21.03 7.42 18.66
CA GLU A 115 21.92 6.75 19.62
C GLU A 115 22.94 7.73 20.19
N GLU A 116 23.59 8.55 19.36
CA GLU A 116 24.52 9.59 19.82
C GLU A 116 23.84 10.60 20.75
N GLN A 117 22.62 10.99 20.46
CA GLN A 117 21.85 11.89 21.34
C GLN A 117 21.54 11.22 22.70
N LYS A 118 21.15 9.95 22.69
CA LYS A 118 20.91 9.17 23.90
C LYS A 118 22.21 9.03 24.74
N GLU A 119 23.34 8.76 24.08
CA GLU A 119 24.63 8.66 24.78
C GLU A 119 25.07 10.01 25.36
N ARG A 120 24.90 11.12 24.63
CA ARG A 120 25.20 12.46 25.13
C ARG A 120 24.35 12.81 26.35
N ALA A 121 23.04 12.57 26.26
CA ALA A 121 22.11 12.80 27.36
C ALA A 121 22.48 11.96 28.58
N ALA A 122 22.79 10.68 28.42
CA ALA A 122 23.22 9.79 29.49
C ALA A 122 24.58 10.22 30.10
N PHE A 123 25.51 10.74 29.29
CA PHE A 123 26.77 11.26 29.77
C PHE A 123 26.59 12.55 30.58
N GLU A 124 25.77 13.49 30.10
CA GLU A 124 25.44 14.73 30.82
C GLU A 124 24.75 14.44 32.16
N GLU A 125 23.82 13.48 32.16
CA GLU A 125 23.14 13.04 33.39
C GLU A 125 24.14 12.43 34.41
N ARG A 126 25.05 11.58 33.93
CA ARG A 126 26.12 11.03 34.81
C ARG A 126 27.03 12.12 35.36
N GLN A 127 27.37 13.14 34.60
CA GLN A 127 28.14 14.27 35.08
C GLN A 127 27.37 15.06 36.14
N ARG A 128 26.08 15.34 35.85
CA ARG A 128 25.22 16.04 36.82
C ARG A 128 25.05 15.30 38.13
N LEU A 129 24.90 13.98 38.09
CA LEU A 129 24.86 13.14 39.29
C LEU A 129 26.19 13.16 40.08
N ARG A 130 27.31 13.12 39.38
CA ARG A 130 28.65 13.23 40.05
C ARG A 130 28.86 14.59 40.71
N GLU A 131 28.40 15.66 40.11
CA GLU A 131 28.43 17.00 40.69
C GLU A 131 27.53 17.12 41.92
N LEU A 132 26.33 16.53 41.87
CA LEU A 132 25.42 16.49 43.02
C LEU A 132 26.03 15.68 44.18
N GLN A 133 26.59 14.51 43.93
CA GLN A 133 27.27 13.71 44.92
C GLN A 133 28.48 14.42 45.56
N LYS A 134 29.24 15.21 44.75
CA LYS A 134 30.34 16.05 45.31
C LYS A 134 29.81 17.14 46.22
N LYS A 135 28.71 17.83 45.84
CA LYS A 135 28.10 18.87 46.67
C LYS A 135 27.50 18.32 47.97
N GLU A 136 27.01 17.08 47.94
CA GLU A 136 26.52 16.35 49.10
C GLU A 136 27.69 16.02 50.07
N SER A 137 28.81 15.53 49.53
CA SER A 137 30.02 15.24 50.36
C SER A 137 30.65 16.50 50.93
N GLU A 138 30.41 17.68 50.39
CA GLU A 138 30.87 18.99 50.89
C GLU A 138 29.88 19.64 51.88
N GLY A 139 28.77 18.97 52.24
CA GLY A 139 27.79 19.43 53.24
C GLY A 139 26.97 20.67 52.85
N LYS A 140 26.84 20.94 51.56
CA LYS A 140 26.17 22.12 51.00
C LYS A 140 24.84 21.86 50.34
N LEU A 141 24.27 20.65 50.46
CA LEU A 141 22.99 20.29 49.83
C LEU A 141 21.89 20.03 50.86
N ASP A 142 20.75 20.66 50.69
CA ASP A 142 19.52 20.35 51.42
C ASP A 142 18.96 18.98 50.92
N GLU A 143 18.60 18.11 51.85
CA GLU A 143 18.05 16.75 51.65
C GLU A 143 16.80 16.76 50.75
N ALA A 144 16.09 17.89 50.66
CA ALA A 144 14.95 18.12 49.78
C ALA A 144 15.31 18.16 48.28
N ALA A 145 16.46 18.71 47.91
CA ALA A 145 16.92 18.82 46.52
C ALA A 145 17.34 17.45 45.95
N LEU A 146 17.88 16.57 46.81
CA LEU A 146 18.23 15.20 46.42
C LEU A 146 16.98 14.33 46.17
N ALA A 147 15.96 14.49 47.02
CA ALA A 147 14.70 13.78 46.89
C ALA A 147 13.90 14.21 45.64
N GLU A 148 14.03 15.48 45.23
CA GLU A 148 13.41 16.02 44.04
C GLU A 148 14.14 15.56 42.76
N ALA A 149 15.46 15.49 42.76
CA ALA A 149 16.28 14.94 41.68
C ALA A 149 16.01 13.44 41.46
N LEU A 150 15.88 12.65 42.54
CA LEU A 150 15.52 11.23 42.50
C LEU A 150 14.06 10.99 42.04
N LYS A 151 13.12 11.91 42.34
CA LYS A 151 11.74 11.85 41.84
C LYS A 151 11.64 12.25 40.39
N ALA A 152 12.45 13.19 39.89
CA ALA A 152 12.56 13.54 38.49
C ALA A 152 13.09 12.36 37.69
N GLN A 153 14.08 11.62 38.16
CA GLN A 153 14.63 10.40 37.55
C GLN A 153 13.57 9.31 37.32
N ARG A 154 12.60 9.20 38.25
CA ARG A 154 11.51 8.21 38.14
C ARG A 154 10.39 8.62 37.16
N LYS A 155 10.34 9.92 36.80
CA LYS A 155 9.38 10.48 35.85
C LYS A 155 9.93 10.61 34.44
N GLU A 156 11.25 10.61 34.25
CA GLU A 156 11.93 10.79 32.98
C GLU A 156 12.55 9.50 32.42
N GLN A 157 11.89 8.35 32.62
CA GLN A 157 12.07 7.24 31.70
C GLN A 157 10.99 7.35 30.58
N PRO A 158 11.16 8.27 29.61
CA PRO A 158 10.38 8.26 28.40
C PRO A 158 11.18 7.43 27.40
N GLY A 159 10.78 6.26 27.12
CA GLY A 159 11.51 5.62 26.05
C GLY A 159 11.14 4.18 25.74
N ALA A 160 10.53 3.47 26.69
CA ALA A 160 10.03 2.13 26.40
C ALA A 160 8.62 2.13 25.75
N GLU A 161 7.87 3.23 25.90
CA GLU A 161 6.48 3.27 25.39
C GLU A 161 6.36 3.76 23.94
N SER A 162 7.30 4.59 23.43
CA SER A 162 7.19 5.09 22.05
C SER A 162 7.68 4.09 21.00
N GLU A 163 8.76 3.35 21.26
CA GLU A 163 9.24 2.28 20.38
C GLU A 163 8.35 1.03 20.47
N ALA A 164 7.74 0.75 21.62
CA ALA A 164 6.73 -0.29 21.77
C ALA A 164 5.39 0.08 21.09
N ALA A 165 5.07 1.35 20.97
CA ALA A 165 3.84 1.82 20.31
C ALA A 165 3.91 1.70 18.77
N GLU A 166 5.06 1.94 18.15
CA GLU A 166 5.24 1.71 16.71
C GLU A 166 5.30 0.21 16.37
N SER A 167 5.83 -0.64 17.24
CA SER A 167 5.89 -2.10 17.04
C SER A 167 4.56 -2.81 17.32
N SER A 168 3.56 -2.13 17.90
CA SER A 168 2.27 -2.72 18.27
C SER A 168 1.09 -2.27 17.41
N ARG A 169 1.32 -1.42 16.37
CA ARG A 169 0.24 -1.04 15.46
C ARG A 169 -0.29 -2.27 14.73
N LYS A 170 -1.57 -2.56 14.93
CA LYS A 170 -2.22 -3.68 14.23
C LYS A 170 -2.58 -3.26 12.82
N GLU A 171 -2.18 -4.04 11.83
CA GLU A 171 -2.45 -3.75 10.43
C GLU A 171 -3.42 -4.77 9.84
N LEU A 172 -4.48 -4.28 9.21
CA LEU A 172 -5.36 -5.09 8.37
C LEU A 172 -4.73 -5.20 6.98
N LEU A 173 -4.28 -6.39 6.62
CA LEU A 173 -3.65 -6.65 5.33
C LEU A 173 -4.73 -6.89 4.27
N LEU A 174 -4.73 -6.12 3.18
CA LEU A 174 -5.72 -6.18 2.12
C LEU A 174 -5.09 -6.43 0.75
N ILE A 175 -5.76 -7.28 -0.03
CA ILE A 175 -5.55 -7.43 -1.48
C ILE A 175 -6.74 -6.78 -2.18
N LEU A 176 -6.47 -5.80 -3.03
CA LEU A 176 -7.49 -5.03 -3.74
C LEU A 176 -7.69 -5.56 -5.16
N LYS A 177 -8.95 -5.73 -5.55
CA LYS A 177 -9.36 -6.10 -6.91
C LYS A 177 -10.42 -5.15 -7.43
N GLY A 178 -10.34 -4.78 -8.69
CA GLY A 178 -11.33 -3.91 -9.35
C GLY A 178 -11.52 -4.26 -10.81
N ASP A 179 -12.56 -3.75 -11.40
CA ASP A 179 -12.89 -3.95 -12.81
C ASP A 179 -11.99 -3.16 -13.76
N PHE A 180 -11.56 -1.95 -13.34
CA PHE A 180 -10.68 -1.05 -14.09
C PHE A 180 -9.51 -0.59 -13.24
N SER A 181 -8.44 -0.13 -13.88
CA SER A 181 -7.27 0.44 -13.18
C SER A 181 -7.62 1.66 -12.32
N GLY A 182 -8.43 2.58 -12.84
CA GLY A 182 -8.87 3.77 -12.10
C GLY A 182 -9.74 3.45 -10.88
N THR A 183 -10.56 2.39 -10.94
CA THR A 183 -11.37 1.97 -9.78
C THR A 183 -10.53 1.33 -8.69
N VAL A 184 -9.46 0.59 -9.04
CA VAL A 184 -8.51 0.04 -8.06
C VAL A 184 -7.75 1.17 -7.38
N GLU A 185 -7.32 2.19 -8.13
CA GLU A 185 -6.64 3.37 -7.59
C GLU A 185 -7.56 4.16 -6.64
N ALA A 186 -8.81 4.42 -7.05
CA ALA A 186 -9.80 5.09 -6.20
C ALA A 186 -10.07 4.30 -4.90
N LEU A 187 -10.20 2.98 -5.00
CA LEU A 187 -10.40 2.11 -3.83
C LEU A 187 -9.17 2.14 -2.91
N SER A 188 -7.98 2.08 -3.49
CA SER A 188 -6.71 2.17 -2.76
C SER A 188 -6.62 3.49 -1.99
N GLY A 189 -6.91 4.62 -2.63
CA GLY A 189 -6.93 5.93 -1.99
C GLY A 189 -7.97 6.05 -0.87
N ALA A 190 -9.18 5.51 -1.09
CA ALA A 190 -10.25 5.55 -0.10
C ALA A 190 -9.95 4.70 1.15
N VAL A 191 -9.33 3.53 0.96
CA VAL A 191 -9.05 2.57 2.04
C VAL A 191 -7.77 2.93 2.80
N SER A 192 -6.76 3.51 2.16
CA SER A 192 -5.49 3.91 2.80
C SER A 192 -5.67 4.94 3.91
N GLY A 193 -6.74 5.76 3.85
CA GLY A 193 -7.07 6.74 4.87
C GLY A 193 -7.78 6.18 6.10
N ILE A 194 -8.16 4.89 6.09
CA ILE A 194 -8.90 4.28 7.20
C ILE A 194 -7.94 3.76 8.26
N GLY A 195 -8.06 4.29 9.47
CA GLY A 195 -7.27 3.83 10.63
C GLY A 195 -6.91 4.96 11.58
N ASN A 196 -6.15 4.59 12.61
CA ASN A 196 -5.63 5.50 13.63
C ASN A 196 -4.20 5.08 14.02
N ALA A 197 -3.64 5.71 15.08
CA ALA A 197 -2.30 5.37 15.57
C ALA A 197 -2.15 3.91 16.04
N GLN A 198 -3.24 3.25 16.45
CA GLN A 198 -3.23 1.89 17.02
C GLN A 198 -3.56 0.80 16.01
N ALA A 199 -4.42 1.11 15.03
CA ALA A 199 -4.79 0.16 13.98
C ALA A 199 -4.93 0.87 12.63
N GLY A 200 -4.57 0.21 11.54
CA GLY A 200 -4.66 0.77 10.21
C GLY A 200 -4.75 -0.28 9.13
N VAL A 201 -4.78 0.16 7.91
CA VAL A 201 -4.84 -0.69 6.72
C VAL A 201 -3.49 -0.68 6.01
N ARG A 202 -3.07 -1.86 5.56
CA ARG A 202 -1.92 -2.02 4.67
C ARG A 202 -2.32 -2.79 3.43
N ILE A 203 -2.14 -2.18 2.27
CA ILE A 203 -2.41 -2.80 0.99
C ILE A 203 -1.19 -3.63 0.59
N VAL A 204 -1.39 -4.95 0.46
CA VAL A 204 -0.32 -5.91 0.08
C VAL A 204 -0.19 -5.98 -1.43
N SER A 205 -1.33 -6.04 -2.14
CA SER A 205 -1.36 -6.13 -3.59
C SER A 205 -2.63 -5.48 -4.14
N GLN A 206 -2.50 -4.91 -5.33
CA GLN A 206 -3.63 -4.33 -6.05
C GLN A 206 -3.57 -4.78 -7.52
N SER A 207 -4.70 -5.21 -8.05
CA SER A 207 -4.76 -5.68 -9.43
C SER A 207 -6.17 -5.59 -10.03
N VAL A 208 -6.23 -5.60 -11.35
CA VAL A 208 -7.47 -5.50 -12.13
C VAL A 208 -7.97 -6.90 -12.48
N GLY A 209 -9.27 -7.08 -12.40
CA GLY A 209 -9.97 -8.31 -12.75
C GLY A 209 -10.62 -9.02 -11.58
N ASP A 210 -11.29 -10.14 -11.87
CA ASP A 210 -11.94 -10.95 -10.85
C ASP A 210 -10.90 -11.60 -9.91
N PRO A 211 -11.21 -11.80 -8.62
CA PRO A 211 -10.35 -12.54 -7.70
C PRO A 211 -10.04 -13.95 -8.21
N THR A 212 -8.80 -14.38 -8.06
CA THR A 212 -8.30 -15.69 -8.49
C THR A 212 -7.93 -16.57 -7.29
N GLU A 213 -7.72 -17.87 -7.52
CA GLU A 213 -7.25 -18.78 -6.47
C GLU A 213 -5.83 -18.41 -6.00
N GLY A 214 -4.99 -17.88 -6.89
CA GLY A 214 -3.67 -17.36 -6.53
C GLY A 214 -3.74 -16.18 -5.54
N ASP A 215 -4.71 -15.28 -5.73
CA ASP A 215 -4.94 -14.17 -4.78
C ASP A 215 -5.36 -14.69 -3.41
N VAL A 216 -6.17 -15.76 -3.36
CA VAL A 216 -6.57 -16.39 -2.09
C VAL A 216 -5.37 -17.02 -1.39
N GLN A 217 -4.48 -17.67 -2.13
CA GLN A 217 -3.25 -18.24 -1.57
C GLN A 217 -2.32 -17.13 -1.03
N THR A 218 -2.17 -16.03 -1.77
CA THR A 218 -1.39 -14.88 -1.33
C THR A 218 -2.01 -14.26 -0.07
N ALA A 219 -3.34 -14.04 -0.06
CA ALA A 219 -4.04 -13.53 1.12
C ALA A 219 -3.87 -14.44 2.34
N HIS A 220 -3.94 -15.75 2.15
CA HIS A 220 -3.71 -16.73 3.22
C HIS A 220 -2.27 -16.67 3.74
N ALA A 221 -1.27 -16.60 2.86
CA ALA A 221 0.14 -16.55 3.25
C ALA A 221 0.49 -15.32 4.09
N VAL A 222 -0.11 -14.18 3.80
CA VAL A 222 0.10 -12.92 4.55
C VAL A 222 -0.90 -12.72 5.70
N GLY A 223 -1.91 -13.59 5.86
CA GLY A 223 -2.98 -13.41 6.84
C GLY A 223 -3.94 -12.25 6.51
N GLY A 224 -4.08 -11.92 5.24
CA GLY A 224 -4.88 -10.80 4.74
C GLY A 224 -6.27 -11.19 4.26
N GLN A 225 -7.01 -10.19 3.77
CA GLN A 225 -8.35 -10.32 3.20
C GLN A 225 -8.38 -9.81 1.76
N ILE A 226 -9.35 -10.27 0.96
CA ILE A 226 -9.55 -9.81 -0.41
C ILE A 226 -10.75 -8.87 -0.45
N LEU A 227 -10.54 -7.67 -0.99
CA LEU A 227 -11.57 -6.66 -1.19
C LEU A 227 -11.74 -6.43 -2.70
N GLY A 228 -12.95 -6.68 -3.20
CA GLY A 228 -13.28 -6.55 -4.62
C GLY A 228 -14.30 -5.44 -4.88
N PHE A 229 -13.99 -4.54 -5.81
CA PHE A 229 -14.91 -3.50 -6.26
C PHE A 229 -15.40 -3.81 -7.67
N ASN A 230 -16.73 -3.94 -7.81
CA ASN A 230 -17.43 -4.24 -9.06
C ASN A 230 -16.93 -5.53 -9.77
N VAL A 231 -16.41 -6.48 -9.01
CA VAL A 231 -15.90 -7.78 -9.46
C VAL A 231 -16.64 -8.92 -8.76
N LYS A 232 -16.62 -10.10 -9.35
CA LYS A 232 -17.31 -11.27 -8.79
C LYS A 232 -16.35 -12.38 -8.47
N ALA A 233 -16.32 -12.80 -7.21
CA ALA A 233 -15.59 -13.99 -6.82
C ALA A 233 -16.29 -15.25 -7.37
N ALA A 234 -15.57 -16.01 -8.20
CA ALA A 234 -16.06 -17.29 -8.72
C ALA A 234 -16.33 -18.29 -7.57
N LYS A 235 -17.25 -19.24 -7.78
CA LYS A 235 -17.56 -20.27 -6.76
C LYS A 235 -16.32 -21.06 -6.32
N GLY A 236 -15.40 -21.37 -7.23
CA GLY A 236 -14.13 -22.03 -6.92
C GLY A 236 -13.28 -21.22 -5.92
N VAL A 237 -13.14 -19.92 -6.16
CA VAL A 237 -12.40 -18.98 -5.29
C VAL A 237 -13.00 -18.94 -3.89
N GLN A 238 -14.33 -18.83 -3.78
CA GLN A 238 -15.03 -18.83 -2.50
C GLN A 238 -14.85 -20.15 -1.75
N THR A 239 -14.91 -21.29 -2.47
CA THR A 239 -14.71 -22.62 -1.90
C THR A 239 -13.28 -22.79 -1.39
N THR A 240 -12.29 -22.35 -2.16
CA THR A 240 -10.86 -22.37 -1.77
C THR A 240 -10.63 -21.50 -0.55
N ALA A 241 -11.17 -20.27 -0.53
CA ALA A 241 -11.06 -19.35 0.60
C ALA A 241 -11.68 -19.91 1.89
N ALA A 242 -12.80 -20.65 1.77
CA ALA A 242 -13.47 -21.28 2.91
C ALA A 242 -12.77 -22.53 3.45
N ARG A 243 -11.99 -23.24 2.61
CA ARG A 243 -11.26 -24.47 2.99
C ARG A 243 -9.95 -24.19 3.73
N LEU A 244 -9.33 -23.02 3.49
CA LEU A 244 -8.07 -22.65 4.13
C LEU A 244 -8.28 -22.34 5.62
N GLN A 245 -7.24 -22.60 6.43
CA GLN A 245 -7.20 -22.26 7.85
C GLN A 245 -5.94 -21.43 8.14
N PRO A 246 -6.09 -20.17 8.58
CA PRO A 246 -7.35 -19.41 8.81
C PRO A 246 -8.11 -19.14 7.52
N ARG A 247 -9.44 -18.98 7.61
CA ARG A 247 -10.29 -18.67 6.46
C ARG A 247 -9.96 -17.29 5.90
N VAL A 248 -9.79 -17.20 4.58
CA VAL A 248 -9.61 -15.92 3.89
C VAL A 248 -10.98 -15.29 3.64
N LYS A 249 -11.19 -14.08 4.15
CA LYS A 249 -12.42 -13.32 3.87
C LYS A 249 -12.29 -12.70 2.47
N VAL A 250 -13.30 -12.97 1.63
CA VAL A 250 -13.42 -12.36 0.29
C VAL A 250 -14.70 -11.55 0.26
N HIS A 251 -14.57 -10.23 0.25
CA HIS A 251 -15.70 -9.31 0.23
C HIS A 251 -15.72 -8.53 -1.09
N CYS A 252 -16.81 -8.65 -1.85
CA CYS A 252 -16.99 -7.99 -3.14
C CYS A 252 -18.30 -7.20 -3.11
N ASP A 253 -18.24 -5.92 -3.47
CA ASP A 253 -19.42 -5.05 -3.61
C ASP A 253 -19.21 -4.11 -4.81
N ASN A 254 -20.32 -3.53 -5.28
CA ASN A 254 -20.34 -2.54 -6.35
C ASN A 254 -20.50 -1.10 -5.81
N VAL A 255 -20.56 -0.91 -4.51
CA VAL A 255 -20.67 0.38 -3.83
C VAL A 255 -19.46 0.62 -2.96
N ILE A 256 -18.64 1.63 -3.30
CA ILE A 256 -17.37 1.91 -2.62
C ILE A 256 -17.56 2.22 -1.13
N TYR A 257 -18.63 2.94 -0.76
CA TYR A 257 -18.92 3.29 0.63
C TYR A 257 -19.16 2.06 1.52
N ARG A 258 -19.81 1.01 0.99
CA ARG A 258 -20.01 -0.24 1.72
C ARG A 258 -18.70 -0.97 1.96
N LEU A 259 -17.79 -0.93 0.99
CA LEU A 259 -16.45 -1.48 1.13
C LEU A 259 -15.66 -0.72 2.21
N MET A 260 -15.75 0.61 2.23
CA MET A 260 -15.12 1.44 3.26
C MET A 260 -15.69 1.15 4.66
N GLU A 261 -17.01 1.01 4.78
CA GLU A 261 -17.68 0.67 6.03
C GLU A 261 -17.26 -0.72 6.53
N TYR A 262 -17.21 -1.70 5.63
CA TYR A 262 -16.70 -3.04 5.93
C TYR A 262 -15.26 -2.99 6.47
N VAL A 263 -14.35 -2.30 5.77
CA VAL A 263 -12.95 -2.16 6.19
C VAL A 263 -12.85 -1.42 7.52
N SER A 264 -13.64 -0.37 7.73
CA SER A 264 -13.68 0.37 8.99
C SER A 264 -14.12 -0.53 10.16
N THR A 265 -15.10 -1.39 9.93
CA THR A 265 -15.56 -2.38 10.93
C THR A 265 -14.49 -3.42 11.24
N GLU A 266 -13.80 -3.94 10.23
CA GLU A 266 -12.70 -4.90 10.42
C GLU A 266 -11.50 -4.28 11.15
N VAL A 267 -11.15 -3.02 10.84
CA VAL A 267 -10.08 -2.28 11.55
C VAL A 267 -10.48 -2.02 12.99
N ALA A 268 -11.74 -1.65 13.26
CA ALA A 268 -12.26 -1.45 14.60
C ALA A 268 -12.23 -2.75 15.43
N ALA A 269 -12.46 -3.90 14.80
CA ALA A 269 -12.38 -5.21 15.46
C ALA A 269 -10.95 -5.62 15.88
N LEU A 270 -9.91 -4.99 15.28
CA LEU A 270 -8.52 -5.20 15.69
C LEU A 270 -8.16 -4.43 16.97
N LEU A 271 -8.93 -3.38 17.33
CA LEU A 271 -8.67 -2.59 18.52
C LEU A 271 -9.05 -3.37 19.79
N PRO A 272 -8.29 -3.19 20.90
CA PRO A 272 -8.68 -3.77 22.17
C PRO A 272 -9.97 -3.10 22.69
N PRO A 273 -10.86 -3.83 23.36
CA PRO A 273 -12.07 -3.26 23.92
C PRO A 273 -11.73 -2.21 24.98
N ARG A 274 -12.29 -1.01 24.83
CA ARG A 274 -12.15 0.05 25.83
C ARG A 274 -13.08 -0.23 27.00
N GLN A 275 -12.52 -0.42 28.19
CA GLN A 275 -13.30 -0.55 29.40
C GLN A 275 -13.67 0.86 29.91
N GLU A 276 -14.95 1.18 29.96
CA GLU A 276 -15.47 2.37 30.62
C GLU A 276 -16.02 1.97 31.97
N LEU A 277 -15.42 2.52 33.04
CA LEU A 277 -15.96 2.40 34.39
C LEU A 277 -17.11 3.40 34.54
N ARG A 278 -18.33 2.92 34.51
CA ARG A 278 -19.53 3.73 34.89
C ARG A 278 -19.77 3.56 36.39
N VAL A 279 -19.59 4.64 37.12
CA VAL A 279 -20.03 4.73 38.52
C VAL A 279 -21.57 4.75 38.53
N GLN A 280 -22.18 3.68 39.03
CA GLN A 280 -23.65 3.54 39.06
C GLN A 280 -24.30 4.04 40.34
N GLY A 281 -23.54 4.44 41.37
CA GLY A 281 -24.04 5.02 42.59
C GLY A 281 -22.99 5.08 43.68
N GLU A 282 -23.14 6.02 44.61
CA GLU A 282 -22.45 6.09 45.88
C GLU A 282 -23.35 5.49 46.95
N ALA A 283 -22.86 4.50 47.70
CA ALA A 283 -23.54 4.04 48.89
C ALA A 283 -23.20 4.99 50.06
N GLN A 284 -24.20 5.57 50.67
CA GLN A 284 -24.10 6.29 51.93
C GLN A 284 -24.03 5.32 53.13
#